data_e66ed20904570be4c3a98a3ea8677907
#
_entry.id   e66ed20904570be4c3a98a3ea8677907
#
_cell.length_a   1.000
_cell.length_b   1.000
_cell.length_c   1.000
_cell.angle_alpha   90.00
_cell.angle_beta   90.00
_cell.angle_gamma   90.00
#
_symmetry.space_group_name_H-M   'P 1'
#
loop_
_entity.id
_entity.type
_entity.pdbx_description
1 polymer ?
#
loop_
_entity_poly.entity_id
_entity_poly.type
_entity_poly.pdbx_seq_one_letter_code
_entity_poly.pdbx_strand_id
1 'polypeptide(L)'
;MSSPERPSIEQGPKPPPMYQQAQSLLPRLIQIRRHLHQWPELSFQEYETAAFVSKQLHDLGVRHETEVARTGVVGYLGNAQGPTIALRADMDALPILEENDVPYRSRREGVMHACGHDAHTTMLLGATMLLKQVEDQLPGRVKLIFQPAEEIIGGDGYSGAKLMVEEGIVDDVDAIIGVHVDPTLPAGQVGVRPGPMMAAADRIEIDILGKKAHGAYAYLGADAIVLAAQVILAAQTIISRRIPAVQEGVITFGEIHGGVRDNIISDRVRLTGTVRSFDPAIRDQIERELEDVVSIVQKMGGNYRYHYARGNPPVINDGQLTGFLARMAKQVLGPDQVVEAAKTTGAEDFAWYLKHTRGTFMRVGVKHAEWPEPRPLHTPTFDIDERALAVGAAVIAHAALHWLQEYDPEHWPRVPSLKE
;
A
#
# COMPACT_ATOMS: atom_id res chain seq x y z
N MET A 1 14.09 66.05 -16.00
CA MET A 1 14.30 64.78 -16.73
C MET A 1 13.57 63.70 -15.98
N SER A 2 12.34 63.41 -16.35
CA SER A 2 11.49 62.37 -15.79
C SER A 2 11.85 61.04 -16.41
N SER A 3 12.18 60.05 -15.57
CA SER A 3 12.44 58.65 -15.99
C SER A 3 11.15 58.01 -16.53
N PRO A 4 11.20 57.22 -17.61
CA PRO A 4 10.03 56.56 -18.12
C PRO A 4 9.58 55.43 -17.18
N GLU A 5 8.31 55.43 -16.82
CA GLU A 5 7.64 54.33 -16.13
C GLU A 5 7.71 53.08 -16.99
N ARG A 6 8.18 51.96 -16.40
CA ARG A 6 8.09 50.63 -17.04
C ARG A 6 6.62 50.23 -17.13
N PRO A 7 6.18 49.71 -18.29
CA PRO A 7 4.83 49.21 -18.41
C PRO A 7 4.61 48.04 -17.43
N SER A 8 3.53 48.09 -16.67
CA SER A 8 3.05 47.00 -15.84
C SER A 8 2.77 45.79 -16.73
N ILE A 9 3.46 44.68 -16.48
CA ILE A 9 3.16 43.37 -17.09
C ILE A 9 1.74 43.02 -16.63
N GLU A 10 0.79 43.08 -17.54
CA GLU A 10 -0.55 42.55 -17.32
C GLU A 10 -0.42 41.08 -16.90
N GLN A 11 -0.79 40.78 -15.67
CA GLN A 11 -0.88 39.41 -15.21
C GLN A 11 -1.97 38.72 -16.05
N GLY A 12 -1.58 37.75 -16.86
CA GLY A 12 -2.52 36.91 -17.62
C GLY A 12 -3.58 36.29 -16.68
N PRO A 13 -4.69 35.80 -17.22
CA PRO A 13 -5.78 35.24 -16.41
C PRO A 13 -5.22 34.19 -15.45
N LYS A 14 -5.57 34.28 -14.16
CA LYS A 14 -5.17 33.31 -13.16
C LYS A 14 -5.55 31.91 -13.65
N PRO A 15 -4.63 30.92 -13.62
CA PRO A 15 -4.97 29.58 -14.03
C PRO A 15 -6.17 29.06 -13.23
N PRO A 16 -7.04 28.23 -13.82
CA PRO A 16 -8.18 27.69 -13.11
C PRO A 16 -7.71 26.87 -11.89
N PRO A 17 -8.54 26.76 -10.83
CA PRO A 17 -8.19 25.97 -9.66
C PRO A 17 -7.76 24.55 -10.05
N MET A 18 -6.80 23.98 -9.34
CA MET A 18 -6.21 22.65 -9.63
C MET A 18 -7.26 21.56 -9.90
N TYR A 19 -8.39 21.58 -9.17
CA TYR A 19 -9.45 20.60 -9.39
C TYR A 19 -10.18 20.80 -10.73
N GLN A 20 -10.43 22.06 -11.15
CA GLN A 20 -11.06 22.34 -12.46
C GLN A 20 -10.15 21.90 -13.60
N GLN A 21 -8.83 22.10 -13.46
CA GLN A 21 -7.85 21.59 -14.43
C GLN A 21 -7.89 20.07 -14.49
N ALA A 22 -7.91 19.36 -13.32
CA ALA A 22 -8.04 17.90 -13.27
C ALA A 22 -9.33 17.42 -13.92
N GLN A 23 -10.46 18.09 -13.67
CA GLN A 23 -11.74 17.78 -14.33
C GLN A 23 -11.66 17.94 -15.86
N SER A 24 -10.93 18.92 -16.36
CA SER A 24 -10.72 19.07 -17.81
C SER A 24 -9.89 17.94 -18.43
N LEU A 25 -9.01 17.32 -17.63
CA LEU A 25 -8.21 16.15 -18.01
C LEU A 25 -8.99 14.83 -17.91
N LEU A 26 -10.15 14.80 -17.25
CA LEU A 26 -10.89 13.56 -16.96
C LEU A 26 -11.11 12.65 -18.17
N PRO A 27 -11.51 13.14 -19.37
CA PRO A 27 -11.66 12.26 -20.53
C PRO A 27 -10.35 11.54 -20.91
N ARG A 28 -9.20 12.20 -20.77
CA ARG A 28 -7.88 11.59 -21.00
C ARG A 28 -7.52 10.60 -19.89
N LEU A 29 -7.79 10.92 -18.64
CA LEU A 29 -7.55 10.01 -17.50
C LEU A 29 -8.37 8.74 -17.63
N ILE A 30 -9.64 8.84 -18.05
CA ILE A 30 -10.49 7.67 -18.33
C ILE A 30 -9.88 6.79 -19.42
N GLN A 31 -9.37 7.38 -20.50
CA GLN A 31 -8.69 6.62 -21.57
C GLN A 31 -7.45 5.89 -21.06
N ILE A 32 -6.63 6.55 -20.24
CA ILE A 32 -5.44 5.97 -19.63
C ILE A 32 -5.83 4.80 -18.71
N ARG A 33 -6.77 5.00 -17.77
CA ARG A 33 -7.24 3.97 -16.83
C ARG A 33 -7.79 2.76 -17.58
N ARG A 34 -8.63 2.98 -18.57
CA ARG A 34 -9.25 1.91 -19.35
C ARG A 34 -8.24 1.14 -20.19
N HIS A 35 -7.19 1.81 -20.68
CA HIS A 35 -6.08 1.12 -21.36
C HIS A 35 -5.34 0.20 -20.38
N LEU A 36 -4.93 0.71 -19.21
CA LEU A 36 -4.28 -0.10 -18.18
C LEU A 36 -5.16 -1.27 -17.73
N HIS A 37 -6.45 -1.02 -17.48
CA HIS A 37 -7.41 -2.04 -17.09
C HIS A 37 -7.58 -3.15 -18.11
N GLN A 38 -7.51 -2.83 -19.41
CA GLN A 38 -7.59 -3.82 -20.49
C GLN A 38 -6.33 -4.69 -20.62
N TRP A 39 -5.18 -4.22 -20.17
CA TRP A 39 -3.88 -4.89 -20.32
C TRP A 39 -3.18 -5.06 -18.98
N PRO A 40 -3.85 -5.71 -17.98
CA PRO A 40 -3.29 -5.87 -16.64
C PRO A 40 -2.12 -6.86 -16.65
N GLU A 41 -1.12 -6.63 -15.81
CA GLU A 41 0.04 -7.50 -15.65
C GLU A 41 0.25 -7.85 -14.19
N LEU A 42 0.68 -9.09 -13.92
CA LEU A 42 0.96 -9.57 -12.57
C LEU A 42 2.24 -8.93 -12.02
N SER A 43 2.37 -8.97 -10.70
CA SER A 43 3.53 -8.47 -9.95
C SER A 43 4.86 -8.93 -10.53
N PHE A 44 5.80 -8.02 -10.72
CA PHE A 44 7.10 -8.18 -11.38
C PHE A 44 7.03 -8.64 -12.86
N GLN A 45 5.87 -8.47 -13.50
CA GLN A 45 5.66 -8.74 -14.92
C GLN A 45 5.05 -7.53 -15.65
N GLU A 46 5.07 -6.35 -15.02
CA GLU A 46 4.43 -5.10 -15.48
C GLU A 46 5.22 -4.43 -16.62
N TYR A 47 5.69 -5.19 -17.60
CA TYR A 47 6.56 -4.69 -18.68
C TYR A 47 5.85 -3.74 -19.63
N GLU A 48 4.63 -4.08 -20.08
CA GLU A 48 3.85 -3.23 -20.98
C GLU A 48 3.28 -2.03 -20.23
N THR A 49 2.90 -2.20 -18.97
CA THR A 49 2.46 -1.14 -18.06
C THR A 49 3.58 -0.12 -17.85
N ALA A 50 4.79 -0.58 -17.53
CA ALA A 50 5.97 0.27 -17.37
C ALA A 50 6.33 1.01 -18.66
N ALA A 51 6.30 0.31 -19.80
CA ALA A 51 6.55 0.93 -21.11
C ALA A 51 5.49 1.99 -21.44
N PHE A 52 4.21 1.74 -21.11
CA PHE A 52 3.15 2.71 -21.28
C PHE A 52 3.36 3.95 -20.40
N VAL A 53 3.67 3.76 -19.11
CA VAL A 53 3.97 4.85 -18.17
C VAL A 53 5.18 5.66 -18.66
N SER A 54 6.29 4.99 -19.03
CA SER A 54 7.48 5.61 -19.58
C SER A 54 7.14 6.46 -20.81
N LYS A 55 6.31 5.94 -21.73
CA LYS A 55 5.85 6.69 -22.89
C LYS A 55 5.04 7.93 -22.49
N GLN A 56 4.11 7.83 -21.52
CA GLN A 56 3.34 9.00 -21.06
C GLN A 56 4.28 10.08 -20.46
N LEU A 57 5.27 9.68 -19.67
CA LEU A 57 6.26 10.61 -19.10
C LEU A 57 7.14 11.25 -20.19
N HIS A 58 7.57 10.46 -21.18
CA HIS A 58 8.33 10.95 -22.33
C HIS A 58 7.54 11.99 -23.12
N ASP A 59 6.29 11.69 -23.46
CA ASP A 59 5.40 12.58 -24.24
C ASP A 59 5.13 13.91 -23.49
N LEU A 60 5.19 13.89 -22.14
CA LEU A 60 5.10 15.09 -21.30
C LEU A 60 6.44 15.81 -21.12
N GLY A 61 7.54 15.28 -21.64
CA GLY A 61 8.88 15.85 -21.45
C GLY A 61 9.35 15.74 -19.98
N VAL A 62 8.98 14.67 -19.29
CA VAL A 62 9.39 14.38 -17.91
C VAL A 62 10.60 13.45 -17.93
N ARG A 63 11.71 13.88 -17.29
CA ARG A 63 12.87 12.99 -17.09
C ARG A 63 12.48 11.82 -16.23
N HIS A 64 12.82 10.60 -16.64
CA HIS A 64 12.48 9.39 -15.89
C HIS A 64 13.50 8.27 -16.11
N GLU A 65 13.44 7.27 -15.23
CA GLU A 65 14.23 6.05 -15.25
C GLU A 65 13.28 4.86 -15.25
N THR A 66 13.63 3.81 -15.97
CA THR A 66 12.87 2.55 -16.08
C THR A 66 13.67 1.40 -15.45
N GLU A 67 13.05 0.23 -15.32
CA GLU A 67 13.65 -0.98 -14.74
C GLU A 67 14.10 -0.80 -13.27
N VAL A 68 13.52 0.17 -12.57
CA VAL A 68 13.72 0.37 -11.13
C VAL A 68 12.93 -0.71 -10.39
N ALA A 69 13.55 -1.38 -9.43
CA ALA A 69 12.93 -2.54 -8.77
C ALA A 69 12.33 -3.53 -9.80
N ARG A 70 13.07 -3.81 -10.86
CA ARG A 70 12.76 -4.68 -12.02
C ARG A 70 11.88 -4.01 -13.08
N THR A 71 10.61 -3.71 -12.76
CA THR A 71 9.63 -3.20 -13.73
C THR A 71 9.10 -1.80 -13.37
N GLY A 72 9.58 -1.19 -12.28
CA GLY A 72 9.16 0.13 -11.87
C GLY A 72 9.69 1.26 -12.73
N VAL A 73 9.04 2.42 -12.62
CA VAL A 73 9.41 3.66 -13.32
C VAL A 73 9.46 4.80 -12.31
N VAL A 74 10.50 5.63 -12.38
CA VAL A 74 10.66 6.80 -11.51
C VAL A 74 10.84 8.06 -12.36
N GLY A 75 9.92 9.01 -12.20
CA GLY A 75 9.95 10.31 -12.89
C GLY A 75 10.37 11.46 -11.98
N TYR A 76 10.81 12.57 -12.58
CA TYR A 76 11.30 13.74 -11.85
C TYR A 76 10.79 15.03 -12.47
N LEU A 77 10.20 15.91 -11.63
CA LEU A 77 9.81 17.27 -11.98
C LEU A 77 10.48 18.27 -11.05
N GLY A 78 10.74 19.47 -11.56
CA GLY A 78 11.28 20.59 -10.79
C GLY A 78 12.79 20.53 -10.53
N ASN A 79 13.23 21.17 -9.46
CA ASN A 79 14.63 21.44 -9.16
C ASN A 79 15.21 20.47 -8.11
N ALA A 80 16.30 19.80 -8.45
CA ALA A 80 17.01 18.87 -7.56
C ALA A 80 17.75 19.53 -6.38
N GLN A 81 17.89 20.86 -6.35
CA GLN A 81 18.60 21.58 -5.28
C GLN A 81 17.68 21.94 -4.09
N GLY A 82 16.36 21.78 -4.23
CA GLY A 82 15.39 22.02 -3.16
C GLY A 82 14.97 20.73 -2.44
N PRO A 83 13.95 20.83 -1.57
CA PRO A 83 13.35 19.66 -0.92
C PRO A 83 12.74 18.72 -1.94
N THR A 84 12.65 17.44 -1.59
CA THR A 84 12.05 16.42 -2.46
C THR A 84 10.79 15.83 -1.82
N ILE A 85 9.66 15.94 -2.50
CA ILE A 85 8.45 15.18 -2.17
C ILE A 85 8.24 14.07 -3.20
N ALA A 86 7.95 12.85 -2.73
CA ALA A 86 7.58 11.74 -3.60
C ALA A 86 6.07 11.53 -3.64
N LEU A 87 5.56 11.17 -4.81
CA LEU A 87 4.19 10.69 -5.03
C LEU A 87 4.27 9.25 -5.52
N ARG A 88 3.56 8.33 -4.90
CA ARG A 88 3.60 6.89 -5.22
C ARG A 88 2.27 6.36 -5.72
N ALA A 89 2.33 5.58 -6.78
CA ALA A 89 1.27 4.69 -7.23
C ALA A 89 1.87 3.31 -7.57
N ASP A 90 1.14 2.27 -7.26
CA ASP A 90 1.43 0.89 -7.66
C ASP A 90 0.90 0.58 -9.06
N MET A 91 1.39 -0.51 -9.70
CA MET A 91 1.10 -0.81 -11.10
C MET A 91 0.59 -2.22 -11.36
N ASP A 92 0.79 -3.17 -10.45
CA ASP A 92 0.51 -4.58 -10.67
C ASP A 92 -0.97 -4.94 -10.57
N ALA A 93 -1.34 -6.10 -11.12
CA ALA A 93 -2.68 -6.66 -11.13
C ALA A 93 -2.73 -8.03 -10.44
N LEU A 94 -3.92 -8.56 -10.28
CA LEU A 94 -4.22 -9.78 -9.56
C LEU A 94 -4.59 -10.94 -10.50
N PRO A 95 -4.31 -12.21 -10.12
CA PRO A 95 -4.71 -13.40 -10.86
C PRO A 95 -6.22 -13.71 -10.64
N ILE A 96 -7.08 -12.81 -11.12
CA ILE A 96 -8.54 -12.88 -10.99
C ILE A 96 -9.17 -12.81 -12.38
N LEU A 97 -10.11 -13.71 -12.65
CA LEU A 97 -10.93 -13.67 -13.87
C LEU A 97 -12.03 -12.61 -13.71
N GLU A 98 -11.95 -11.56 -14.50
CA GLU A 98 -12.95 -10.48 -14.46
C GLU A 98 -14.31 -10.94 -14.96
N GLU A 99 -15.39 -10.58 -14.24
CA GLU A 99 -16.77 -10.91 -14.57
C GLU A 99 -17.59 -9.67 -14.99
N ASN A 100 -17.00 -8.47 -15.00
CA ASN A 100 -17.70 -7.26 -15.43
C ASN A 100 -18.05 -7.31 -16.92
N ASP A 101 -19.27 -6.87 -17.27
CA ASP A 101 -19.69 -6.63 -18.65
C ASP A 101 -19.51 -5.15 -19.00
N VAL A 102 -18.25 -4.79 -19.26
CA VAL A 102 -17.83 -3.41 -19.58
C VAL A 102 -16.95 -3.39 -20.82
N PRO A 103 -16.98 -2.33 -21.64
CA PRO A 103 -16.20 -2.27 -22.88
C PRO A 103 -14.67 -2.21 -22.68
N TYR A 104 -14.24 -1.93 -21.46
CA TYR A 104 -12.83 -1.89 -21.05
C TYR A 104 -12.40 -3.10 -20.20
N ARG A 105 -13.19 -4.16 -20.17
CA ARG A 105 -12.84 -5.43 -19.51
C ARG A 105 -11.44 -5.91 -19.88
N SER A 106 -10.77 -6.54 -18.94
CA SER A 106 -9.45 -7.17 -19.16
C SER A 106 -9.44 -8.06 -20.40
N ARG A 107 -8.41 -7.92 -21.22
CA ARG A 107 -8.12 -8.75 -22.39
C ARG A 107 -7.12 -9.85 -22.09
N ARG A 108 -6.65 -9.95 -20.83
CA ARG A 108 -5.79 -11.03 -20.34
C ARG A 108 -6.62 -11.94 -19.46
N GLU A 109 -6.92 -13.13 -19.99
CA GLU A 109 -7.73 -14.11 -19.26
C GLU A 109 -7.10 -14.45 -17.91
N GLY A 110 -7.90 -14.42 -16.85
CA GLY A 110 -7.46 -14.71 -15.50
C GLY A 110 -6.61 -13.63 -14.82
N VAL A 111 -6.48 -12.43 -15.40
CA VAL A 111 -5.77 -11.30 -14.79
C VAL A 111 -6.64 -10.06 -14.82
N MET A 112 -6.74 -9.34 -13.70
CA MET A 112 -7.58 -8.15 -13.55
C MET A 112 -6.95 -7.14 -12.59
N HIS A 113 -7.09 -5.84 -12.87
CA HIS A 113 -6.86 -4.79 -11.88
C HIS A 113 -8.02 -4.76 -10.86
N ALA A 114 -8.05 -5.75 -9.96
CA ALA A 114 -9.10 -5.88 -8.95
C ALA A 114 -8.77 -5.15 -7.64
N CYS A 115 -7.62 -4.46 -7.56
CA CYS A 115 -7.25 -3.57 -6.45
C CYS A 115 -7.22 -2.08 -6.83
N GLY A 116 -7.37 -1.77 -8.12
CA GLY A 116 -7.48 -0.39 -8.60
C GLY A 116 -6.13 0.28 -8.90
N HIS A 117 -5.04 -0.48 -9.07
CA HIS A 117 -3.72 0.07 -9.37
C HIS A 117 -3.66 0.75 -10.75
N ASP A 118 -4.54 0.38 -11.68
CA ASP A 118 -4.81 1.12 -12.91
C ASP A 118 -5.29 2.55 -12.64
N ALA A 119 -6.15 2.74 -11.63
CA ALA A 119 -6.60 4.06 -11.20
C ALA A 119 -5.50 4.82 -10.45
N HIS A 120 -4.72 4.16 -9.58
CA HIS A 120 -3.61 4.81 -8.87
C HIS A 120 -2.54 5.33 -9.84
N THR A 121 -2.08 4.49 -10.77
CA THR A 121 -1.16 4.87 -11.86
C THR A 121 -1.74 6.02 -12.68
N THR A 122 -3.03 5.99 -13.00
CA THR A 122 -3.70 7.05 -13.74
C THR A 122 -3.77 8.37 -12.95
N MET A 123 -4.07 8.31 -11.65
CA MET A 123 -4.09 9.49 -10.78
C MET A 123 -2.71 10.13 -10.70
N LEU A 124 -1.64 9.33 -10.59
CA LEU A 124 -0.27 9.84 -10.58
C LEU A 124 0.14 10.45 -11.93
N LEU A 125 -0.22 9.85 -13.05
CA LEU A 125 -0.04 10.46 -14.37
C LEU A 125 -0.83 11.78 -14.52
N GLY A 126 -2.06 11.82 -13.98
CA GLY A 126 -2.87 13.05 -13.93
C GLY A 126 -2.21 14.15 -13.10
N ALA A 127 -1.72 13.80 -11.92
CA ALA A 127 -0.95 14.72 -11.08
C ALA A 127 0.32 15.21 -11.77
N THR A 128 1.00 14.33 -12.50
CA THR A 128 2.16 14.69 -13.33
C THR A 128 1.81 15.72 -14.38
N MET A 129 0.69 15.55 -15.10
CA MET A 129 0.21 16.52 -16.09
C MET A 129 -0.10 17.89 -15.48
N LEU A 130 -0.68 17.92 -14.29
CA LEU A 130 -0.98 19.16 -13.57
C LEU A 130 0.30 19.86 -13.08
N LEU A 131 1.21 19.12 -12.47
CA LEU A 131 2.47 19.65 -11.96
C LEU A 131 3.40 20.10 -13.06
N LYS A 132 3.39 19.44 -14.22
CA LYS A 132 4.18 19.84 -15.39
C LYS A 132 3.81 21.24 -15.91
N GLN A 133 2.54 21.65 -15.79
CA GLN A 133 2.09 23.00 -16.20
C GLN A 133 2.67 24.11 -15.32
N VAL A 134 3.13 23.77 -14.12
CA VAL A 134 3.67 24.70 -13.12
C VAL A 134 5.11 24.34 -12.72
N GLU A 135 5.78 23.52 -13.49
CA GLU A 135 7.10 22.98 -13.16
C GLU A 135 8.13 24.06 -12.83
N ASP A 136 8.13 25.17 -13.59
CA ASP A 136 9.03 26.31 -13.36
C ASP A 136 8.77 27.03 -12.03
N GLN A 137 7.64 26.77 -11.38
CA GLN A 137 7.25 27.34 -10.08
C GLN A 137 7.57 26.42 -8.91
N LEU A 138 8.09 25.20 -9.17
CA LEU A 138 8.43 24.23 -8.11
C LEU A 138 9.74 24.64 -7.44
N PRO A 139 9.73 25.01 -6.15
CA PRO A 139 10.95 25.40 -5.43
C PRO A 139 11.83 24.21 -5.05
N GLY A 140 11.40 23.00 -5.33
CA GLY A 140 12.08 21.75 -5.08
C GLY A 140 11.74 20.70 -6.14
N ARG A 141 11.86 19.43 -5.78
CA ARG A 141 11.66 18.30 -6.68
C ARG A 141 10.43 17.48 -6.30
N VAL A 142 9.64 17.11 -7.30
CA VAL A 142 8.64 16.04 -7.18
C VAL A 142 9.20 14.78 -7.82
N LYS A 143 9.31 13.70 -7.03
CA LYS A 143 9.68 12.36 -7.49
C LYS A 143 8.39 11.55 -7.68
N LEU A 144 8.20 11.00 -8.88
CA LEU A 144 7.02 10.24 -9.27
C LEU A 144 7.39 8.75 -9.25
N ILE A 145 6.85 7.99 -8.33
CA ILE A 145 7.18 6.57 -8.13
C ILE A 145 6.03 5.72 -8.63
N PHE A 146 6.23 5.07 -9.78
CA PHE A 146 5.35 4.04 -10.32
C PHE A 146 5.92 2.69 -9.91
N GLN A 147 5.39 2.15 -8.83
CA GLN A 147 5.91 1.00 -8.13
C GLN A 147 5.37 -0.30 -8.69
N PRO A 148 6.22 -1.32 -8.93
CA PRO A 148 5.78 -2.68 -9.26
C PRO A 148 5.40 -3.48 -8.01
N ALA A 149 4.75 -4.62 -8.18
CA ALA A 149 4.64 -5.74 -7.23
C ALA A 149 4.29 -5.35 -5.79
N GLU A 150 3.15 -4.67 -5.61
CA GLU A 150 2.58 -4.43 -4.28
C GLU A 150 1.94 -5.70 -3.70
N GLU A 151 1.24 -6.47 -4.54
CA GLU A 151 0.32 -7.55 -4.18
C GLU A 151 1.02 -8.85 -3.75
N ILE A 152 2.32 -8.98 -4.02
CA ILE A 152 3.07 -10.18 -3.64
C ILE A 152 4.44 -9.84 -3.04
N ILE A 153 4.92 -10.79 -2.23
CA ILE A 153 6.34 -10.86 -1.88
C ILE A 153 6.95 -11.89 -2.83
N GLY A 154 7.93 -11.50 -3.64
CA GLY A 154 8.65 -12.38 -4.55
C GLY A 154 9.30 -13.57 -3.84
N GLY A 155 9.72 -14.59 -4.59
CA GLY A 155 10.38 -15.78 -4.04
C GLY A 155 11.71 -15.50 -3.33
N ASP A 156 12.26 -14.31 -3.52
CA ASP A 156 13.46 -13.77 -2.85
C ASP A 156 13.15 -12.95 -1.58
N GLY A 157 11.86 -12.82 -1.21
CA GLY A 157 11.41 -12.11 -0.01
C GLY A 157 11.23 -10.60 -0.18
N TYR A 158 11.16 -10.09 -1.43
CA TYR A 158 10.95 -8.68 -1.73
C TYR A 158 9.57 -8.41 -2.30
N SER A 159 8.93 -7.34 -1.82
CA SER A 159 7.88 -6.61 -2.52
C SER A 159 8.50 -5.46 -3.32
N GLY A 160 7.71 -4.83 -4.18
CA GLY A 160 8.18 -3.71 -4.99
C GLY A 160 8.69 -2.54 -4.17
N ALA A 161 7.95 -2.11 -3.12
CA ALA A 161 8.38 -1.02 -2.24
C ALA A 161 9.67 -1.35 -1.50
N LYS A 162 9.78 -2.58 -0.96
CA LYS A 162 10.99 -3.01 -0.25
C LYS A 162 12.21 -2.96 -1.16
N LEU A 163 12.07 -3.45 -2.40
CA LEU A 163 13.15 -3.43 -3.37
C LEU A 163 13.53 -1.99 -3.78
N MET A 164 12.54 -1.11 -4.02
CA MET A 164 12.80 0.30 -4.30
C MET A 164 13.53 1.02 -3.16
N VAL A 165 13.19 0.70 -1.91
CA VAL A 165 13.89 1.24 -0.74
C VAL A 165 15.34 0.76 -0.72
N GLU A 166 15.61 -0.52 -0.98
CA GLU A 166 16.97 -1.06 -1.00
C GLU A 166 17.82 -0.51 -2.16
N GLU A 167 17.18 -0.17 -3.28
CA GLU A 167 17.81 0.55 -4.39
C GLU A 167 18.03 2.04 -4.11
N GLY A 168 17.64 2.55 -2.92
CA GLY A 168 17.88 3.92 -2.48
C GLY A 168 16.94 4.97 -3.09
N ILE A 169 15.79 4.56 -3.64
CA ILE A 169 14.85 5.46 -4.33
C ILE A 169 14.32 6.56 -3.41
N VAL A 170 14.28 6.33 -2.11
CA VAL A 170 13.78 7.31 -1.12
C VAL A 170 14.87 7.97 -0.26
N ASP A 171 16.16 7.72 -0.52
CA ASP A 171 17.26 8.26 0.29
C ASP A 171 17.34 9.81 0.27
N ASP A 172 16.87 10.41 -0.80
CA ASP A 172 16.83 11.87 -0.99
C ASP A 172 15.40 12.46 -0.86
N VAL A 173 14.44 11.68 -0.36
CA VAL A 173 13.03 12.09 -0.21
C VAL A 173 12.79 12.61 1.21
N ASP A 174 12.23 13.83 1.31
CA ASP A 174 11.88 14.47 2.59
C ASP A 174 10.45 14.15 3.02
N ALA A 175 9.54 13.86 2.07
CA ALA A 175 8.18 13.41 2.33
C ALA A 175 7.65 12.55 1.18
N ILE A 176 6.74 11.61 1.49
CA ILE A 176 6.09 10.77 0.49
C ILE A 176 4.58 10.70 0.71
N ILE A 177 3.80 10.80 -0.37
CA ILE A 177 2.35 10.61 -0.37
C ILE A 177 2.01 9.43 -1.27
N GLY A 178 1.33 8.43 -0.70
CA GLY A 178 0.72 7.33 -1.44
C GLY A 178 -0.80 7.48 -1.52
N VAL A 179 -1.41 6.84 -2.51
CA VAL A 179 -2.87 6.82 -2.70
C VAL A 179 -3.37 5.40 -2.88
N HIS A 180 -4.59 5.14 -2.42
CA HIS A 180 -5.31 3.91 -2.71
C HIS A 180 -6.80 4.18 -2.84
N VAL A 181 -7.46 3.53 -3.77
CA VAL A 181 -8.91 3.61 -3.93
C VAL A 181 -9.64 2.96 -2.75
N ASP A 182 -10.79 3.50 -2.40
CA ASP A 182 -11.66 2.94 -1.35
C ASP A 182 -13.07 2.76 -1.89
N PRO A 183 -13.51 1.50 -2.12
CA PRO A 183 -14.84 1.23 -2.66
C PRO A 183 -15.96 1.48 -1.64
N THR A 184 -15.65 1.75 -0.39
CA THR A 184 -16.66 2.08 0.64
C THR A 184 -16.97 3.57 0.70
N LEU A 185 -16.06 4.41 0.21
CA LEU A 185 -16.22 5.86 0.16
C LEU A 185 -16.83 6.30 -1.18
N PRO A 186 -17.79 7.24 -1.18
CA PRO A 186 -18.32 7.83 -2.40
C PRO A 186 -17.23 8.51 -3.23
N ALA A 187 -17.34 8.42 -4.57
CA ALA A 187 -16.50 9.21 -5.47
C ALA A 187 -16.68 10.72 -5.19
N GLY A 188 -15.56 11.44 -5.11
CA GLY A 188 -15.54 12.84 -4.69
C GLY A 188 -15.03 13.04 -3.26
N GLN A 189 -14.99 11.98 -2.45
CA GLN A 189 -14.42 12.02 -1.11
C GLN A 189 -13.00 11.46 -1.05
N VAL A 190 -12.24 11.92 -0.06
CA VAL A 190 -10.95 11.34 0.32
C VAL A 190 -10.93 11.07 1.81
N GLY A 191 -10.31 9.95 2.18
CA GLY A 191 -10.09 9.54 3.56
C GLY A 191 -8.63 9.67 3.95
N VAL A 192 -8.35 10.29 5.10
CA VAL A 192 -7.02 10.40 5.69
C VAL A 192 -7.06 9.98 7.15
N ARG A 193 -5.98 9.42 7.65
CA ARG A 193 -5.87 9.03 9.07
C ARG A 193 -4.44 9.23 9.56
N PRO A 194 -4.22 10.04 10.59
CA PRO A 194 -2.91 10.12 11.25
C PRO A 194 -2.64 8.86 12.08
N GLY A 195 -1.36 8.45 12.17
CA GLY A 195 -0.96 7.26 12.92
C GLY A 195 -1.32 5.95 12.22
N PRO A 196 -1.54 4.86 12.97
CA PRO A 196 -1.78 3.54 12.41
C PRO A 196 -3.03 3.49 11.52
N MET A 197 -2.87 3.01 10.28
CA MET A 197 -3.93 2.93 9.27
C MET A 197 -4.14 1.51 8.74
N MET A 198 -3.06 0.78 8.42
CA MET A 198 -3.11 -0.60 7.93
C MET A 198 -2.18 -1.49 8.76
N ALA A 199 -2.55 -2.77 8.89
CA ALA A 199 -1.82 -3.70 9.74
C ALA A 199 -0.54 -4.21 9.09
N ALA A 200 0.44 -4.59 9.91
CA ALA A 200 1.49 -5.52 9.50
C ALA A 200 0.89 -6.86 9.08
N ALA A 201 1.55 -7.55 8.16
CA ALA A 201 1.16 -8.90 7.75
C ALA A 201 2.35 -9.85 7.86
N ASP A 202 2.23 -10.81 8.79
CA ASP A 202 3.25 -11.82 9.02
C ASP A 202 2.68 -13.21 8.79
N ARG A 203 3.57 -14.14 8.47
CA ARG A 203 3.25 -15.57 8.28
C ARG A 203 3.94 -16.41 9.35
N ILE A 204 3.22 -17.40 9.86
CA ILE A 204 3.75 -18.38 10.80
C ILE A 204 3.64 -19.79 10.21
N GLU A 205 4.70 -20.56 10.39
CA GLU A 205 4.76 -21.97 10.04
C GLU A 205 5.30 -22.76 11.24
N ILE A 206 4.55 -23.76 11.69
CA ILE A 206 4.89 -24.55 12.85
C ILE A 206 4.77 -26.02 12.52
N ASP A 207 5.87 -26.76 12.63
CA ASP A 207 5.84 -28.23 12.64
C ASP A 207 5.85 -28.70 14.09
N ILE A 208 4.77 -29.31 14.53
CA ILE A 208 4.69 -30.03 15.80
C ILE A 208 5.16 -31.45 15.58
N LEU A 209 6.19 -31.85 16.31
CA LEU A 209 6.85 -33.14 16.20
C LEU A 209 6.53 -34.00 17.40
N GLY A 210 5.87 -35.13 17.19
CA GLY A 210 5.51 -36.11 18.15
C GLY A 210 6.28 -37.43 18.00
N LYS A 211 5.71 -38.50 18.49
CA LYS A 211 6.23 -39.86 18.38
C LYS A 211 5.10 -40.84 18.08
N LYS A 212 5.25 -41.62 17.00
CA LYS A 212 4.27 -42.64 16.61
C LYS A 212 4.10 -43.70 17.68
N ALA A 213 2.87 -44.14 17.83
CA ALA A 213 2.49 -45.30 18.65
C ALA A 213 1.16 -45.88 18.14
N HIS A 214 0.80 -47.07 18.63
CA HIS A 214 -0.52 -47.60 18.41
C HIS A 214 -1.55 -46.77 19.19
N GLY A 215 -2.69 -46.40 18.58
CA GLY A 215 -3.70 -45.55 19.20
C GLY A 215 -4.21 -46.05 20.56
N ALA A 216 -4.30 -47.38 20.77
CA ALA A 216 -4.66 -47.99 22.06
C ALA A 216 -3.56 -47.90 23.13
N TYR A 217 -2.30 -47.60 22.75
CA TYR A 217 -1.17 -47.49 23.65
C TYR A 217 -0.53 -46.09 23.58
N ALA A 218 -1.35 -45.05 23.62
CA ALA A 218 -0.95 -43.67 23.48
C ALA A 218 0.18 -43.24 24.42
N TYR A 219 0.33 -43.83 25.59
CA TYR A 219 1.39 -43.59 26.57
C TYR A 219 2.80 -43.95 26.09
N LEU A 220 2.93 -44.72 24.98
CA LEU A 220 4.21 -45.04 24.33
C LEU A 220 4.66 -44.00 23.28
N GLY A 221 3.77 -43.06 22.93
CA GLY A 221 4.01 -42.04 21.94
C GLY A 221 3.97 -40.63 22.51
N ALA A 222 4.03 -39.64 21.58
CA ALA A 222 3.69 -38.26 21.85
C ALA A 222 2.76 -37.82 20.70
N ASP A 223 1.52 -37.52 21.02
CA ASP A 223 0.48 -37.27 20.03
C ASP A 223 0.55 -35.85 19.48
N ALA A 224 1.10 -35.70 18.26
CA ALA A 224 1.27 -34.42 17.63
C ALA A 224 -0.07 -33.68 17.36
N ILE A 225 -1.19 -34.40 17.22
CA ILE A 225 -2.52 -33.79 17.06
C ILE A 225 -2.97 -33.15 18.39
N VAL A 226 -2.81 -33.82 19.51
CA VAL A 226 -3.14 -33.27 20.84
C VAL A 226 -2.23 -32.07 21.16
N LEU A 227 -0.91 -32.18 20.85
CA LEU A 227 0.04 -31.10 21.04
C LEU A 227 -0.32 -29.88 20.20
N ALA A 228 -0.69 -30.06 18.93
CA ALA A 228 -1.11 -28.97 18.04
C ALA A 228 -2.38 -28.27 18.54
N ALA A 229 -3.35 -29.02 19.03
CA ALA A 229 -4.58 -28.47 19.63
C ALA A 229 -4.26 -27.56 20.83
N GLN A 230 -3.33 -27.97 21.71
CA GLN A 230 -2.88 -27.15 22.85
C GLN A 230 -2.18 -25.86 22.37
N VAL A 231 -1.32 -25.93 21.37
CA VAL A 231 -0.63 -24.75 20.79
C VAL A 231 -1.66 -23.76 20.22
N ILE A 232 -2.65 -24.23 19.42
CA ILE A 232 -3.68 -23.37 18.85
C ILE A 232 -4.47 -22.65 19.94
N LEU A 233 -4.93 -23.36 20.95
CA LEU A 233 -5.71 -22.77 22.05
C LEU A 233 -4.87 -21.79 22.88
N ALA A 234 -3.63 -22.14 23.21
CA ALA A 234 -2.74 -21.27 23.97
C ALA A 234 -2.37 -19.99 23.17
N ALA A 235 -2.14 -20.08 21.87
CA ALA A 235 -1.84 -18.95 21.02
C ALA A 235 -2.97 -17.89 21.01
N GLN A 236 -4.25 -18.31 21.07
CA GLN A 236 -5.36 -17.36 21.15
C GLN A 236 -5.33 -16.55 22.47
N THR A 237 -4.71 -17.07 23.53
CA THR A 237 -4.58 -16.34 24.79
C THR A 237 -3.57 -15.19 24.72
N ILE A 238 -2.67 -15.17 23.76
CA ILE A 238 -1.72 -14.06 23.56
C ILE A 238 -2.51 -12.77 23.36
N ILE A 239 -3.38 -12.71 22.36
CA ILE A 239 -4.18 -11.52 22.08
C ILE A 239 -5.12 -11.18 23.23
N SER A 240 -5.79 -12.18 23.80
CA SER A 240 -6.84 -11.94 24.79
C SER A 240 -6.33 -11.70 26.21
N ARG A 241 -5.08 -12.08 26.56
CA ARG A 241 -4.57 -12.06 27.94
C ARG A 241 -3.19 -11.44 28.12
N ARG A 242 -2.41 -11.30 27.05
CA ARG A 242 -1.02 -10.80 27.14
C ARG A 242 -0.82 -9.47 26.42
N ILE A 243 -1.64 -9.19 25.40
CA ILE A 243 -1.66 -7.89 24.74
C ILE A 243 -2.62 -6.96 25.47
N PRO A 244 -2.25 -5.68 25.74
CA PRO A 244 -3.15 -4.72 26.36
C PRO A 244 -4.45 -4.58 25.55
N ALA A 245 -5.60 -4.55 26.22
CA ALA A 245 -6.92 -4.57 25.56
C ALA A 245 -7.19 -3.35 24.64
N VAL A 246 -6.39 -2.29 24.77
CA VAL A 246 -6.43 -1.10 23.90
C VAL A 246 -5.54 -1.23 22.66
N GLN A 247 -4.78 -2.32 22.55
CA GLN A 247 -3.93 -2.63 21.40
C GLN A 247 -4.60 -3.70 20.53
N GLU A 248 -4.31 -3.65 19.24
CA GLU A 248 -4.96 -4.49 18.25
C GLU A 248 -3.99 -5.52 17.68
N GLY A 249 -4.44 -6.77 17.62
CA GLY A 249 -3.70 -7.87 17.01
C GLY A 249 -4.61 -9.02 16.65
N VAL A 250 -4.21 -9.80 15.65
CA VAL A 250 -4.92 -11.01 15.22
C VAL A 250 -3.91 -12.12 14.98
N ILE A 251 -4.20 -13.33 15.50
CA ILE A 251 -3.49 -14.57 15.21
C ILE A 251 -4.49 -15.54 14.62
N THR A 252 -4.29 -15.97 13.38
CA THR A 252 -5.16 -16.94 12.71
C THR A 252 -4.35 -18.12 12.21
N PHE A 253 -4.74 -19.33 12.57
CA PHE A 253 -4.26 -20.54 11.91
C PHE A 253 -5.23 -20.89 10.78
N GLY A 254 -4.77 -20.75 9.54
CA GLY A 254 -5.58 -21.02 8.34
C GLY A 254 -5.53 -22.47 7.89
N GLU A 255 -4.46 -23.20 8.27
CA GLU A 255 -4.27 -24.58 7.86
C GLU A 255 -3.75 -25.44 9.01
N ILE A 256 -4.22 -26.68 9.07
CA ILE A 256 -3.73 -27.75 9.93
C ILE A 256 -3.68 -29.06 9.16
N HIS A 257 -2.52 -29.67 9.10
CA HIS A 257 -2.31 -30.95 8.40
C HIS A 257 -1.59 -31.96 9.29
N GLY A 258 -2.19 -33.14 9.50
CA GLY A 258 -1.57 -34.20 10.30
C GLY A 258 -2.44 -35.45 10.39
N GLY A 259 -1.84 -36.54 10.87
CA GLY A 259 -2.49 -37.84 10.95
C GLY A 259 -2.41 -38.66 9.68
N VAL A 260 -2.51 -40.01 9.81
CA VAL A 260 -2.45 -40.95 8.70
C VAL A 260 -3.59 -41.97 8.76
N ARG A 261 -3.93 -42.43 9.97
CA ARG A 261 -5.01 -43.35 10.26
C ARG A 261 -5.53 -43.14 11.67
N ASP A 262 -6.78 -43.51 11.88
CA ASP A 262 -7.54 -43.42 13.13
C ASP A 262 -6.93 -44.16 14.34
N ASN A 263 -6.18 -45.23 14.08
CA ASN A 263 -5.56 -46.07 15.11
C ASN A 263 -4.05 -45.88 15.25
N ILE A 264 -3.47 -44.82 14.66
CA ILE A 264 -2.03 -44.49 14.73
C ILE A 264 -1.86 -43.09 15.33
N ILE A 265 -1.11 -42.98 16.43
CA ILE A 265 -0.70 -41.69 16.99
C ILE A 265 0.16 -40.95 15.97
N SER A 266 -0.20 -39.73 15.64
CA SER A 266 0.54 -38.89 14.69
C SER A 266 1.87 -38.43 15.27
N ASP A 267 2.91 -38.53 14.48
CA ASP A 267 4.24 -38.03 14.80
C ASP A 267 4.55 -36.63 14.23
N ARG A 268 3.63 -36.07 13.44
CA ARG A 268 3.78 -34.71 12.91
C ARG A 268 2.42 -34.06 12.63
N VAL A 269 2.33 -32.79 12.99
CA VAL A 269 1.27 -31.88 12.53
C VAL A 269 1.93 -30.59 12.06
N ARG A 270 1.52 -30.11 10.89
CA ARG A 270 1.91 -28.79 10.37
C ARG A 270 0.75 -27.80 10.55
N LEU A 271 1.08 -26.65 11.09
CA LEU A 271 0.20 -25.48 11.20
C LEU A 271 0.76 -24.36 10.36
N THR A 272 -0.08 -23.67 9.61
CA THR A 272 0.28 -22.39 8.98
C THR A 272 -0.75 -21.34 9.34
N GLY A 273 -0.29 -20.08 9.44
CA GLY A 273 -1.16 -19.00 9.86
C GLY A 273 -0.63 -17.63 9.52
N THR A 274 -1.38 -16.65 9.93
CA THR A 274 -1.06 -15.23 9.72
C THR A 274 -1.22 -14.44 11.01
N VAL A 275 -0.37 -13.40 11.15
CA VAL A 275 -0.44 -12.44 12.26
C VAL A 275 -0.67 -11.04 11.68
N ARG A 276 -1.50 -10.25 12.37
CA ARG A 276 -1.73 -8.84 12.07
C ARG A 276 -1.52 -8.01 13.33
N SER A 277 -0.89 -6.85 13.19
CA SER A 277 -0.69 -5.88 14.27
C SER A 277 -0.53 -4.47 13.70
N PHE A 278 -0.85 -3.44 14.51
CA PHE A 278 -0.75 -2.04 14.08
C PHE A 278 0.41 -1.29 14.75
N ASP A 279 1.05 -1.91 15.71
CA ASP A 279 2.15 -1.34 16.50
C ASP A 279 3.37 -2.25 16.41
N PRO A 280 4.57 -1.73 16.08
CA PRO A 280 5.78 -2.53 15.98
C PRO A 280 6.16 -3.26 17.28
N ALA A 281 5.96 -2.65 18.45
CA ALA A 281 6.27 -3.28 19.73
C ALA A 281 5.31 -4.44 20.04
N ILE A 282 4.03 -4.29 19.67
CA ILE A 282 3.04 -5.38 19.75
C ILE A 282 3.37 -6.51 18.77
N ARG A 283 3.83 -6.18 17.56
CA ARG A 283 4.33 -7.16 16.58
C ARG A 283 5.46 -8.00 17.18
N ASP A 284 6.46 -7.33 17.76
CA ASP A 284 7.61 -7.97 18.41
C ASP A 284 7.18 -8.83 19.62
N GLN A 285 6.20 -8.35 20.37
CA GLN A 285 5.66 -9.10 21.49
C GLN A 285 4.95 -10.37 21.02
N ILE A 286 4.07 -10.27 20.01
CA ILE A 286 3.33 -11.44 19.48
C ILE A 286 4.30 -12.51 18.97
N GLU A 287 5.35 -12.12 18.24
CA GLU A 287 6.34 -13.06 17.72
C GLU A 287 7.04 -13.85 18.83
N ARG A 288 7.52 -13.17 19.88
CA ARG A 288 8.14 -13.83 21.05
C ARG A 288 7.16 -14.72 21.81
N GLU A 289 5.96 -14.22 22.07
CA GLU A 289 4.93 -14.96 22.82
C GLU A 289 4.44 -16.22 22.06
N LEU A 290 4.43 -16.18 20.72
CA LEU A 290 4.10 -17.34 19.91
C LEU A 290 5.16 -18.43 20.05
N GLU A 291 6.44 -18.09 20.01
CA GLU A 291 7.52 -19.05 20.21
C GLU A 291 7.46 -19.69 21.60
N ASP A 292 7.23 -18.88 22.64
CA ASP A 292 7.04 -19.34 24.01
C ASP A 292 5.87 -20.32 24.12
N VAL A 293 4.74 -20.00 23.50
CA VAL A 293 3.55 -20.87 23.46
C VAL A 293 3.85 -22.18 22.74
N VAL A 294 4.52 -22.14 21.60
CA VAL A 294 4.87 -23.35 20.85
C VAL A 294 5.80 -24.25 21.65
N SER A 295 6.70 -23.68 22.45
CA SER A 295 7.66 -24.42 23.27
C SER A 295 7.02 -25.34 24.31
N ILE A 296 5.75 -25.14 24.66
CA ILE A 296 5.00 -25.97 25.61
C ILE A 296 4.99 -27.46 25.19
N VAL A 297 5.05 -27.76 23.92
CA VAL A 297 5.03 -29.13 23.40
C VAL A 297 6.21 -29.97 23.90
N GLN A 298 7.36 -29.32 24.20
CA GLN A 298 8.53 -30.00 24.74
C GLN A 298 8.26 -30.54 26.19
N LYS A 299 7.48 -29.79 26.97
CA LYS A 299 7.06 -30.23 28.33
C LYS A 299 6.07 -31.39 28.25
N MET A 300 5.42 -31.59 27.12
CA MET A 300 4.43 -32.65 26.87
C MET A 300 5.04 -33.85 26.11
N GLY A 301 6.37 -33.93 25.96
CA GLY A 301 7.07 -35.04 25.33
C GLY A 301 7.21 -34.96 23.81
N GLY A 302 6.83 -33.83 23.16
CA GLY A 302 7.02 -33.55 21.77
C GLY A 302 8.22 -32.65 21.51
N ASN A 303 8.33 -32.18 20.28
CA ASN A 303 9.28 -31.15 19.83
C ASN A 303 8.61 -30.28 18.76
N TYR A 304 9.29 -29.23 18.29
CA TYR A 304 8.75 -28.34 17.24
C TYR A 304 9.83 -27.78 16.34
N ARG A 305 9.38 -27.27 15.18
CA ARG A 305 10.12 -26.28 14.36
C ARG A 305 9.19 -25.08 14.22
N TYR A 306 9.73 -23.90 14.46
CA TYR A 306 8.99 -22.64 14.40
C TYR A 306 9.67 -21.72 13.39
N HIS A 307 8.88 -21.16 12.50
CA HIS A 307 9.32 -20.14 11.55
C HIS A 307 8.31 -19.00 11.55
N TYR A 308 8.77 -17.80 11.85
CA TYR A 308 8.02 -16.56 11.76
C TYR A 308 8.61 -15.73 10.64
N ALA A 309 7.84 -15.52 9.56
CA ALA A 309 8.25 -14.70 8.43
C ALA A 309 7.59 -13.33 8.56
N ARG A 310 8.38 -12.31 8.87
CA ARG A 310 7.91 -10.92 8.88
C ARG A 310 7.70 -10.46 7.43
N GLY A 311 6.45 -10.10 7.10
CA GLY A 311 6.09 -9.45 5.84
C GLY A 311 6.07 -7.92 5.98
N ASN A 312 5.10 -7.28 5.33
CA ASN A 312 4.98 -5.83 5.34
C ASN A 312 4.81 -5.28 6.77
N PRO A 313 5.52 -4.20 7.14
CA PRO A 313 5.29 -3.50 8.41
C PRO A 313 3.92 -2.81 8.42
N PRO A 314 3.46 -2.29 9.57
CA PRO A 314 2.21 -1.52 9.60
C PRO A 314 2.37 -0.18 8.89
N VAL A 315 1.33 0.27 8.17
CA VAL A 315 1.26 1.64 7.67
C VAL A 315 0.94 2.58 8.83
N ILE A 316 1.91 3.39 9.22
CA ILE A 316 1.79 4.39 10.27
C ILE A 316 2.06 5.77 9.67
N ASN A 317 0.99 6.48 9.37
CA ASN A 317 1.05 7.79 8.74
C ASN A 317 1.63 8.85 9.68
N ASP A 318 2.53 9.68 9.16
CA ASP A 318 3.02 10.87 9.89
C ASP A 318 1.87 11.83 10.17
N GLY A 319 1.65 12.18 11.44
CA GLY A 319 0.50 12.99 11.83
C GLY A 319 0.52 14.41 11.27
N GLN A 320 1.71 15.02 11.15
CA GLN A 320 1.88 16.37 10.64
C GLN A 320 1.63 16.42 9.13
N LEU A 321 2.22 15.50 8.36
CA LEU A 321 2.01 15.41 6.92
C LEU A 321 0.56 15.03 6.58
N THR A 322 -0.07 14.15 7.38
CA THR A 322 -1.50 13.81 7.22
C THR A 322 -2.41 15.01 7.47
N GLY A 323 -2.12 15.80 8.51
CA GLY A 323 -2.84 17.04 8.78
C GLY A 323 -2.66 18.08 7.67
N PHE A 324 -1.46 18.17 7.11
CA PHE A 324 -1.18 19.01 5.94
C PHE A 324 -1.99 18.54 4.72
N LEU A 325 -1.93 17.24 4.39
CA LEU A 325 -2.68 16.66 3.27
C LEU A 325 -4.19 16.88 3.42
N ALA A 326 -4.73 16.69 4.63
CA ALA A 326 -6.15 16.95 4.91
C ALA A 326 -6.52 18.42 4.63
N ARG A 327 -5.66 19.37 5.00
CA ARG A 327 -5.87 20.81 4.74
C ARG A 327 -5.86 21.09 3.24
N MET A 328 -4.91 20.52 2.48
CA MET A 328 -4.84 20.67 1.03
C MET A 328 -6.04 20.04 0.32
N ALA A 329 -6.46 18.85 0.74
CA ALA A 329 -7.64 18.18 0.20
C ALA A 329 -8.92 19.02 0.43
N LYS A 330 -9.08 19.63 1.61
CA LYS A 330 -10.20 20.52 1.90
C LYS A 330 -10.21 21.77 1.02
N GLN A 331 -9.06 22.30 0.66
CA GLN A 331 -8.96 23.42 -0.27
C GLN A 331 -9.40 23.04 -1.69
N VAL A 332 -9.12 21.80 -2.12
CA VAL A 332 -9.45 21.30 -3.46
C VAL A 332 -10.92 20.88 -3.55
N LEU A 333 -11.42 20.15 -2.55
CA LEU A 333 -12.72 19.44 -2.63
C LEU A 333 -13.83 20.09 -1.77
N GLY A 334 -13.45 20.92 -0.83
CA GLY A 334 -14.33 21.39 0.23
C GLY A 334 -14.23 20.54 1.52
N PRO A 335 -14.57 21.13 2.68
CA PRO A 335 -14.35 20.49 3.99
C PRO A 335 -15.14 19.19 4.18
N ASP A 336 -16.34 19.09 3.63
CA ASP A 336 -17.25 17.94 3.81
C ASP A 336 -16.83 16.71 2.98
N GLN A 337 -15.88 16.87 2.06
CA GLN A 337 -15.38 15.77 1.22
C GLN A 337 -14.11 15.10 1.77
N VAL A 338 -13.62 15.56 2.93
CA VAL A 338 -12.43 14.99 3.59
C VAL A 338 -12.83 14.34 4.90
N VAL A 339 -12.79 13.02 4.92
CA VAL A 339 -13.21 12.20 6.06
C VAL A 339 -12.05 11.51 6.74
N GLU A 340 -12.25 11.01 7.95
CA GLU A 340 -11.31 10.14 8.60
C GLU A 340 -11.41 8.72 8.01
N ALA A 341 -10.30 8.20 7.46
CA ALA A 341 -10.26 6.85 6.93
C ALA A 341 -10.38 5.79 8.04
N ALA A 342 -11.09 4.71 7.78
CA ALA A 342 -11.14 3.57 8.70
C ALA A 342 -9.77 2.86 8.77
N LYS A 343 -9.43 2.31 9.95
CA LYS A 343 -8.34 1.35 10.07
C LYS A 343 -8.76 0.04 9.43
N THR A 344 -7.82 -0.62 8.75
CA THR A 344 -8.06 -1.93 8.13
C THR A 344 -6.96 -2.93 8.51
N THR A 345 -7.33 -4.20 8.60
CA THR A 345 -6.37 -5.29 8.85
C THR A 345 -5.67 -5.77 7.57
N GLY A 346 -5.98 -5.19 6.41
CA GLY A 346 -5.19 -5.34 5.20
C GLY A 346 -3.78 -4.82 5.40
N ALA A 347 -2.84 -5.33 4.63
CA ALA A 347 -1.46 -4.87 4.61
C ALA A 347 -1.20 -4.09 3.32
N GLU A 348 -0.13 -3.30 3.33
CA GLU A 348 0.27 -2.44 2.22
C GLU A 348 1.79 -2.23 2.30
N ASP A 349 2.49 -2.48 1.21
CA ASP A 349 3.95 -2.41 1.19
C ASP A 349 4.50 -0.97 1.16
N PHE A 350 3.65 0.04 0.93
CA PHE A 350 3.97 1.46 1.15
C PHE A 350 4.60 1.71 2.52
N ALA A 351 4.28 0.87 3.49
CA ALA A 351 4.85 0.88 4.83
C ALA A 351 6.40 0.79 4.85
N TRP A 352 7.03 0.20 3.84
CA TRP A 352 8.48 0.17 3.73
C TRP A 352 9.09 1.55 3.53
N TYR A 353 8.45 2.42 2.73
CA TYR A 353 8.89 3.81 2.58
C TYR A 353 8.81 4.58 3.90
N LEU A 354 7.78 4.30 4.73
CA LEU A 354 7.58 4.98 6.02
C LEU A 354 8.63 4.67 7.08
N LYS A 355 9.44 3.62 6.87
CA LYS A 355 10.64 3.35 7.70
C LYS A 355 11.82 4.26 7.35
N HIS A 356 11.82 4.90 6.19
CA HIS A 356 12.94 5.65 5.64
C HIS A 356 12.65 7.13 5.43
N THR A 357 11.38 7.49 5.25
CA THR A 357 10.97 8.88 5.08
C THR A 357 9.61 9.13 5.71
N ARG A 358 9.32 10.40 6.00
CA ARG A 358 8.00 10.84 6.46
C ARG A 358 6.97 10.60 5.36
N GLY A 359 5.85 9.97 5.69
CA GLY A 359 4.86 9.68 4.67
C GLY A 359 3.43 9.65 5.19
N THR A 360 2.51 9.73 4.24
CA THR A 360 1.07 9.57 4.48
C THR A 360 0.41 8.86 3.31
N PHE A 361 -0.55 8.00 3.65
CA PHE A 361 -1.32 7.20 2.69
C PHE A 361 -2.77 7.65 2.71
N MET A 362 -3.29 8.05 1.56
CA MET A 362 -4.63 8.62 1.38
C MET A 362 -5.56 7.60 0.72
N ARG A 363 -6.80 7.52 1.19
CA ARG A 363 -7.89 6.79 0.52
C ARG A 363 -8.64 7.72 -0.43
N VAL A 364 -8.94 7.26 -1.63
CA VAL A 364 -9.74 7.98 -2.63
C VAL A 364 -11.04 7.21 -2.84
N GLY A 365 -12.16 7.83 -2.52
CA GLY A 365 -13.47 7.22 -2.68
C GLY A 365 -13.79 6.94 -4.15
N VAL A 366 -14.23 5.70 -4.43
CA VAL A 366 -14.54 5.24 -5.79
C VAL A 366 -15.93 4.63 -5.93
N LYS A 367 -16.74 4.63 -4.87
CA LYS A 367 -18.11 4.11 -4.93
C LYS A 367 -18.97 5.02 -5.81
N HIS A 368 -19.57 4.45 -6.86
CA HIS A 368 -20.55 5.17 -7.68
C HIS A 368 -21.86 5.36 -6.91
N ALA A 369 -22.45 6.54 -7.03
CA ALA A 369 -23.65 6.90 -6.28
C ALA A 369 -24.89 6.01 -6.57
N GLU A 370 -24.97 5.45 -7.79
CA GLU A 370 -26.07 4.58 -8.21
C GLU A 370 -25.85 3.09 -7.85
N TRP A 371 -24.66 2.71 -7.35
CA TRP A 371 -24.45 1.34 -6.91
C TRP A 371 -25.08 1.10 -5.54
N PRO A 372 -25.97 0.10 -5.40
CA PRO A 372 -26.61 -0.19 -4.12
C PRO A 372 -25.59 -0.62 -3.06
N GLU A 373 -24.58 -1.38 -3.47
CA GLU A 373 -23.51 -1.87 -2.62
C GLU A 373 -22.14 -1.49 -3.19
N PRO A 374 -21.10 -1.36 -2.35
CA PRO A 374 -19.74 -1.24 -2.83
C PRO A 374 -19.33 -2.46 -3.66
N ARG A 375 -18.44 -2.27 -4.64
CA ARG A 375 -17.77 -3.37 -5.35
C ARG A 375 -16.42 -3.62 -4.67
N PRO A 376 -16.29 -4.69 -3.86
CA PRO A 376 -15.11 -4.87 -3.02
C PRO A 376 -13.84 -5.11 -3.82
N LEU A 377 -12.71 -4.67 -3.25
CA LEU A 377 -11.38 -5.03 -3.76
C LEU A 377 -11.20 -6.54 -3.81
N HIS A 378 -10.31 -7.02 -4.69
CA HIS A 378 -9.97 -8.45 -4.87
C HIS A 378 -11.17 -9.33 -5.26
N THR A 379 -12.17 -8.75 -5.91
CA THR A 379 -13.33 -9.51 -6.44
C THR A 379 -13.44 -9.41 -7.96
N PRO A 380 -14.03 -10.42 -8.63
CA PRO A 380 -14.21 -10.42 -10.09
C PRO A 380 -15.06 -9.27 -10.64
N THR A 381 -15.84 -8.61 -9.76
CA THR A 381 -16.76 -7.53 -10.10
C THR A 381 -16.32 -6.16 -9.60
N PHE A 382 -15.08 -6.03 -9.09
CA PHE A 382 -14.54 -4.74 -8.72
C PHE A 382 -14.57 -3.76 -9.89
N ASP A 383 -14.96 -2.53 -9.64
CA ASP A 383 -14.91 -1.41 -10.59
C ASP A 383 -14.97 -0.09 -9.81
N ILE A 384 -14.74 1.01 -10.49
CA ILE A 384 -14.66 2.35 -9.87
C ILE A 384 -15.58 3.34 -10.59
N ASP A 385 -16.00 4.36 -9.87
CA ASP A 385 -16.48 5.59 -10.48
C ASP A 385 -15.27 6.39 -11.00
N GLU A 386 -15.11 6.44 -12.31
CA GLU A 386 -13.95 7.05 -12.96
C GLU A 386 -13.81 8.56 -12.68
N ARG A 387 -14.84 9.24 -12.13
CA ARG A 387 -14.74 10.63 -11.66
C ARG A 387 -13.72 10.79 -10.53
N ALA A 388 -13.44 9.74 -9.77
CA ALA A 388 -12.42 9.69 -8.73
C ALA A 388 -11.00 9.95 -9.25
N LEU A 389 -10.72 9.67 -10.53
CA LEU A 389 -9.41 9.89 -11.14
C LEU A 389 -8.97 11.35 -11.07
N ALA A 390 -9.89 12.28 -11.37
CA ALA A 390 -9.62 13.72 -11.27
C ALA A 390 -9.46 14.18 -9.81
N VAL A 391 -10.17 13.55 -8.88
CA VAL A 391 -10.09 13.84 -7.43
C VAL A 391 -8.71 13.49 -6.90
N GLY A 392 -8.26 12.24 -7.09
CA GLY A 392 -6.95 11.79 -6.64
C GLY A 392 -5.82 12.60 -7.25
N ALA A 393 -5.83 12.78 -8.58
CA ALA A 393 -4.83 13.57 -9.30
C ALA A 393 -4.73 15.01 -8.78
N ALA A 394 -5.87 15.69 -8.58
CA ALA A 394 -5.88 17.07 -8.10
C ALA A 394 -5.34 17.21 -6.68
N VAL A 395 -5.76 16.32 -5.76
CA VAL A 395 -5.38 16.41 -4.35
C VAL A 395 -3.87 16.18 -4.18
N ILE A 396 -3.31 15.14 -4.81
CA ILE A 396 -1.87 14.86 -4.63
C ILE A 396 -0.99 15.88 -5.35
N ALA A 397 -1.42 16.41 -6.51
CA ALA A 397 -0.69 17.47 -7.20
C ALA A 397 -0.70 18.78 -6.38
N HIS A 398 -1.88 19.17 -5.85
CA HIS A 398 -2.01 20.35 -5.02
C HIS A 398 -1.19 20.23 -3.74
N ALA A 399 -1.25 19.06 -3.09
CA ALA A 399 -0.47 18.81 -1.88
C ALA A 399 1.04 18.87 -2.15
N ALA A 400 1.53 18.27 -3.24
CA ALA A 400 2.95 18.30 -3.58
C ALA A 400 3.45 19.73 -3.86
N LEU A 401 2.72 20.50 -4.66
CA LEU A 401 3.05 21.90 -4.96
C LEU A 401 3.16 22.74 -3.69
N HIS A 402 2.14 22.70 -2.87
CA HIS A 402 2.08 23.53 -1.65
C HIS A 402 3.04 23.04 -0.57
N TRP A 403 3.28 21.73 -0.46
CA TRP A 403 4.30 21.22 0.46
C TRP A 403 5.68 21.76 0.11
N LEU A 404 6.06 21.77 -1.16
CA LEU A 404 7.33 22.35 -1.61
C LEU A 404 7.39 23.87 -1.35
N GLN A 405 6.27 24.59 -1.52
CA GLN A 405 6.21 26.05 -1.27
C GLN A 405 6.25 26.41 0.21
N GLU A 406 5.67 25.58 1.08
CA GLU A 406 5.62 25.76 2.53
C GLU A 406 6.79 25.04 3.25
N TYR A 407 7.71 24.41 2.51
CA TYR A 407 8.80 23.65 3.11
C TYR A 407 9.71 24.53 3.94
N ASP A 408 9.92 24.13 5.19
CA ASP A 408 10.88 24.68 6.12
C ASP A 408 11.58 23.50 6.84
N PRO A 409 12.90 23.36 6.76
CA PRO A 409 13.60 22.24 7.39
C PRO A 409 13.50 22.23 8.92
N GLU A 410 13.21 23.35 9.59
CA GLU A 410 12.93 23.39 11.02
C GLU A 410 11.55 22.81 11.34
N HIS A 411 10.59 23.03 10.45
CA HIS A 411 9.21 22.52 10.56
C HIS A 411 9.08 21.08 10.04
N TRP A 412 9.87 20.72 9.02
CA TRP A 412 9.89 19.42 8.36
C TRP A 412 11.27 18.74 8.48
N PRO A 413 11.75 18.42 9.73
CA PRO A 413 13.06 17.78 9.88
C PRO A 413 13.06 16.41 9.19
N ARG A 414 14.18 16.05 8.56
CA ARG A 414 14.33 14.71 7.97
C ARG A 414 14.19 13.63 9.04
N VAL A 415 13.44 12.60 8.72
CA VAL A 415 13.38 11.39 9.56
C VAL A 415 14.70 10.64 9.35
N PRO A 416 15.41 10.26 10.42
CA PRO A 416 16.58 9.41 10.27
C PRO A 416 16.17 8.09 9.63
N SER A 417 16.81 7.70 8.52
CA SER A 417 16.62 6.39 7.92
C SER A 417 16.96 5.30 8.95
N LEU A 418 16.00 4.45 9.27
CA LEU A 418 16.22 3.26 10.09
C LEU A 418 16.95 2.23 9.21
N LYS A 419 18.26 2.34 9.09
CA LYS A 419 19.09 1.26 8.55
C LYS A 419 19.06 0.14 9.58
N GLU A 420 18.48 -1.01 9.19
CA GLU A 420 18.54 -2.26 9.95
C GLU A 420 19.96 -2.81 9.96
#